data_68d8b8be499da67cecec0aec5cb3b446
#
_entry.id   68d8b8be499da67cecec0aec5cb3b446
#
_cell.length_a   1.000
_cell.length_b   1.000
_cell.length_c   1.000
_cell.angle_alpha   90.00
_cell.angle_beta   90.00
_cell.angle_gamma   90.00
#
_symmetry.space_group_name_H-M   'P 1'
#
loop_
_entity.id
_entity.type
_entity.pdbx_description
1 polymer ?
#
loop_
_entity_poly.entity_id
_entity_poly.type
_entity_poly.pdbx_seq_one_letter_code
_entity_poly.pdbx_strand_id
1 'polypeptide(L)'
;MGIFDKREAYKPFEYPEVTRFTDAMSKSYWVHSEVEFTADVQDYKVNLTDVEREALKRSLLGIAQIEVSVKTFWGDLYKMFPKPEFNNLGMSFGESECFDKYTEILTNNGYKRFENLTDEDKVAQYNMEDKSISFVKPLRRIKRHYKGKMHYYQNAMIDLMVTPNHEVVAKKNDSDKFMKIKSCNVEYKDPNILPISGYKDGDREFTALDKLLVALYCCGDIYRFRLVLGRAVPSPGFSFVFDPEEKAKVEKIEKLLNELNIKYKKSNTDYGKILIHVAHFEDIDLISKIEDLSYINIEDVSKGWIDEFINELEYWNQYTDGLFVHRYYSEKSIDIISILCALSGRRSQNSGMLHSIKYGNYWCIMIEKEDECSYPLKEEVDYDDFVYCVEVPTGCVVVRRNESVCISGNCRHSEAYARLLEVLGYNNEFENILDIPVFKKRYHVLKDYLNENKDNVMEKLLFFTLVVENASLFSQFATILYFSRFKGYMKNVANIIAWSSIDELNHSLSGTYILNIIFSENPEMRNKAENEAAAFIQEYIKMEDELLDWIFEQGELDHVKKKDLGNYMRYRLNNSFKDLKLPPPFELTEEDIKPMMWFEEEVFSNELDDFFAKRPVAYTKHDKSITANDLF
;
A
#
# COMPACT_ATOMS: atom_id res chain seq x y z
N MET A 1 -25.15 -5.42 -28.20
CA MET A 1 -23.91 -4.62 -28.25
C MET A 1 -22.75 -5.57 -28.10
N GLY A 2 -21.65 -5.37 -28.81
CA GLY A 2 -20.47 -6.24 -28.70
C GLY A 2 -19.68 -5.99 -27.41
N ILE A 3 -18.66 -6.87 -27.16
CA ILE A 3 -17.85 -6.82 -25.95
C ILE A 3 -17.11 -5.48 -25.77
N PHE A 4 -16.74 -4.82 -26.87
CA PHE A 4 -16.02 -3.53 -26.89
C PHE A 4 -16.93 -2.30 -26.75
N ASP A 5 -18.27 -2.47 -26.86
CA ASP A 5 -19.20 -1.36 -26.79
C ASP A 5 -19.38 -0.91 -25.34
N LYS A 6 -19.30 0.41 -25.12
CA LYS A 6 -19.50 0.99 -23.78
C LYS A 6 -20.95 0.83 -23.34
N ARG A 7 -21.15 0.48 -22.08
CA ARG A 7 -22.44 0.40 -21.44
C ARG A 7 -22.56 1.35 -20.26
N GLU A 8 -23.65 2.09 -20.22
CA GLU A 8 -23.91 3.07 -19.16
C GLU A 8 -24.68 2.48 -17.96
N ALA A 9 -25.61 1.54 -18.22
CA ALA A 9 -26.41 0.93 -17.16
C ALA A 9 -25.64 -0.17 -16.42
N TYR A 10 -25.70 -0.18 -15.08
CA TYR A 10 -25.00 -1.20 -14.29
C TYR A 10 -25.55 -2.61 -14.52
N LYS A 11 -26.88 -2.79 -14.56
CA LYS A 11 -27.57 -4.09 -14.80
C LYS A 11 -28.70 -3.92 -15.84
N PRO A 12 -29.11 -5.03 -16.50
CA PRO A 12 -28.62 -6.41 -16.42
C PRO A 12 -27.27 -6.59 -17.08
N PHE A 13 -26.44 -7.54 -16.61
CA PHE A 13 -25.17 -7.84 -17.25
C PHE A 13 -25.36 -8.47 -18.62
N GLU A 14 -24.54 -8.08 -19.61
CA GLU A 14 -24.57 -8.67 -20.95
C GLU A 14 -23.78 -9.99 -21.00
N TYR A 15 -22.76 -10.12 -20.13
CA TYR A 15 -21.90 -11.30 -19.98
C TYR A 15 -21.99 -11.80 -18.53
N PRO A 16 -23.13 -12.37 -18.08
CA PRO A 16 -23.35 -12.73 -16.68
C PRO A 16 -22.39 -13.81 -16.16
N GLU A 17 -21.84 -14.67 -17.04
CA GLU A 17 -20.88 -15.70 -16.67
C GLU A 17 -19.58 -15.12 -16.07
N VAL A 18 -19.23 -13.87 -16.40
CA VAL A 18 -18.07 -13.17 -15.82
C VAL A 18 -18.17 -13.07 -14.29
N THR A 19 -19.40 -12.98 -13.75
CA THR A 19 -19.61 -12.92 -12.30
C THR A 19 -19.19 -14.19 -11.57
N ARG A 20 -19.18 -15.35 -12.25
CA ARG A 20 -18.75 -16.61 -11.65
C ARG A 20 -17.27 -16.58 -11.27
N PHE A 21 -16.43 -15.93 -12.09
CA PHE A 21 -15.00 -15.77 -11.78
C PHE A 21 -14.79 -14.82 -10.61
N THR A 22 -15.55 -13.73 -10.54
CA THR A 22 -15.53 -12.81 -9.40
C THR A 22 -15.97 -13.53 -8.11
N ASP A 23 -17.01 -14.35 -8.17
CA ASP A 23 -17.50 -15.14 -7.04
C ASP A 23 -16.49 -16.23 -6.62
N ALA A 24 -15.80 -16.86 -7.59
CA ALA A 24 -14.75 -17.84 -7.32
C ALA A 24 -13.59 -17.20 -6.53
N MET A 25 -13.09 -16.05 -6.97
CA MET A 25 -12.04 -15.30 -6.25
C MET A 25 -12.47 -14.91 -4.83
N SER A 26 -13.74 -14.54 -4.66
CA SER A 26 -14.27 -14.21 -3.33
C SER A 26 -14.34 -15.42 -2.40
N LYS A 27 -14.53 -16.63 -2.95
CA LYS A 27 -14.60 -17.88 -2.18
C LYS A 27 -13.22 -18.46 -1.87
N SER A 28 -12.24 -18.30 -2.76
CA SER A 28 -10.84 -18.74 -2.57
C SER A 28 -10.01 -17.75 -1.74
N TYR A 29 -10.62 -16.73 -1.16
CA TYR A 29 -9.95 -15.68 -0.44
C TYR A 29 -9.09 -16.17 0.72
N TRP A 30 -7.82 -15.80 0.75
CA TRP A 30 -6.84 -16.07 1.80
C TRP A 30 -6.07 -14.81 2.21
N VAL A 31 -5.46 -14.78 3.40
CA VAL A 31 -4.72 -13.62 3.93
C VAL A 31 -3.32 -14.06 4.33
N HIS A 32 -2.31 -13.36 3.85
CA HIS A 32 -0.89 -13.67 4.15
C HIS A 32 -0.57 -13.60 5.65
N SER A 33 -1.27 -12.77 6.43
CA SER A 33 -1.07 -12.65 7.87
C SER A 33 -1.54 -13.88 8.67
N GLU A 34 -2.30 -14.79 8.04
CA GLU A 34 -2.69 -16.08 8.64
C GLU A 34 -1.58 -17.13 8.55
N VAL A 35 -0.49 -16.83 7.83
CA VAL A 35 0.61 -17.76 7.60
C VAL A 35 1.80 -17.43 8.48
N GLU A 36 2.18 -18.37 9.33
CA GLU A 36 3.35 -18.28 10.21
C GLU A 36 4.56 -18.96 9.57
N PHE A 37 5.63 -18.20 9.30
CA PHE A 37 6.82 -18.71 8.62
C PHE A 37 7.93 -19.23 9.53
N THR A 38 7.75 -19.25 10.86
CA THR A 38 8.80 -19.63 11.81
C THR A 38 9.38 -21.01 11.52
N ALA A 39 8.52 -22.00 11.23
CA ALA A 39 8.95 -23.36 10.87
C ALA A 39 9.68 -23.37 9.52
N ASP A 40 9.19 -22.62 8.53
CA ASP A 40 9.78 -22.55 7.19
C ASP A 40 11.16 -21.87 7.21
N VAL A 41 11.34 -20.83 8.04
CA VAL A 41 12.67 -20.21 8.28
C VAL A 41 13.65 -21.20 8.87
N GLN A 42 13.19 -22.03 9.82
CA GLN A 42 14.02 -23.09 10.40
C GLN A 42 14.39 -24.14 9.35
N ASP A 43 13.42 -24.61 8.55
CA ASP A 43 13.66 -25.54 7.45
C ASP A 43 14.67 -24.96 6.46
N TYR A 44 14.46 -23.70 6.04
CA TYR A 44 15.33 -23.00 5.10
C TYR A 44 16.78 -22.91 5.59
N LYS A 45 16.99 -22.55 6.85
CA LYS A 45 18.33 -22.33 7.42
C LYS A 45 19.09 -23.62 7.75
N VAL A 46 18.37 -24.68 8.15
CA VAL A 46 18.97 -25.87 8.75
C VAL A 46 18.85 -27.11 7.86
N ASN A 47 17.70 -27.28 7.19
CA ASN A 47 17.36 -28.54 6.53
C ASN A 47 17.64 -28.54 5.03
N LEU A 48 17.65 -27.38 4.37
CA LEU A 48 17.90 -27.27 2.94
C LEU A 48 19.41 -27.20 2.64
N THR A 49 19.83 -27.85 1.56
CA THR A 49 21.17 -27.70 0.97
C THR A 49 21.33 -26.34 0.29
N ASP A 50 22.56 -25.94 -0.04
CA ASP A 50 22.83 -24.68 -0.74
C ASP A 50 22.14 -24.64 -2.12
N VAL A 51 22.15 -25.75 -2.86
CA VAL A 51 21.45 -25.87 -4.15
C VAL A 51 19.94 -25.66 -3.97
N GLU A 52 19.35 -26.29 -2.98
CA GLU A 52 17.93 -26.17 -2.67
C GLU A 52 17.54 -24.75 -2.23
N ARG A 53 18.36 -24.12 -1.38
CA ARG A 53 18.15 -22.71 -0.98
C ARG A 53 18.16 -21.75 -2.16
N GLU A 54 19.13 -21.91 -3.06
CA GLU A 54 19.22 -21.07 -4.27
C GLU A 54 18.04 -21.29 -5.22
N ALA A 55 17.65 -22.55 -5.47
CA ALA A 55 16.49 -22.85 -6.31
C ALA A 55 15.19 -22.24 -5.74
N LEU A 56 14.97 -22.36 -4.41
CA LEU A 56 13.83 -21.76 -3.73
C LEU A 56 13.85 -20.23 -3.82
N LYS A 57 14.97 -19.61 -3.44
CA LYS A 57 15.16 -18.15 -3.49
C LYS A 57 14.88 -17.59 -4.88
N ARG A 58 15.51 -18.17 -5.90
CA ARG A 58 15.40 -17.71 -7.29
C ARG A 58 14.00 -17.89 -7.85
N SER A 59 13.29 -18.95 -7.46
CA SER A 59 11.89 -19.13 -7.83
C SER A 59 10.97 -18.09 -7.17
N LEU A 60 11.16 -17.79 -5.90
CA LEU A 60 10.41 -16.74 -5.20
C LEU A 60 10.63 -15.35 -5.80
N LEU A 61 11.87 -15.00 -6.15
CA LEU A 61 12.19 -13.76 -6.86
C LEU A 61 11.48 -13.70 -8.23
N GLY A 62 11.43 -14.83 -8.94
CA GLY A 62 10.73 -14.95 -10.22
C GLY A 62 9.24 -14.66 -10.14
N ILE A 63 8.57 -15.18 -9.11
CA ILE A 63 7.15 -14.94 -8.84
C ILE A 63 6.92 -13.47 -8.46
N ALA A 64 7.65 -12.98 -7.46
CA ALA A 64 7.49 -11.62 -6.96
C ALA A 64 7.64 -10.55 -8.06
N GLN A 65 8.53 -10.76 -9.03
CA GLN A 65 8.71 -9.85 -10.15
C GLN A 65 7.51 -9.81 -11.10
N ILE A 66 6.88 -10.95 -11.38
CA ILE A 66 5.79 -11.03 -12.36
C ILE A 66 4.46 -10.52 -11.81
N GLU A 67 4.22 -10.71 -10.51
CA GLU A 67 3.00 -10.30 -9.79
C GLU A 67 2.66 -8.81 -9.98
N VAL A 68 3.68 -7.95 -10.03
CA VAL A 68 3.49 -6.52 -10.29
C VAL A 68 2.84 -6.27 -11.66
N SER A 69 3.19 -7.06 -12.66
CA SER A 69 2.69 -6.92 -14.04
C SER A 69 1.28 -7.47 -14.20
N VAL A 70 0.98 -8.60 -13.56
CA VAL A 70 -0.33 -9.27 -13.53
C VAL A 70 -1.41 -8.34 -13.00
N LYS A 71 -1.19 -7.78 -11.82
CA LYS A 71 -2.14 -6.84 -11.19
C LYS A 71 -2.42 -5.61 -12.06
N THR A 72 -1.42 -5.11 -12.76
CA THR A 72 -1.59 -3.96 -13.68
C THR A 72 -2.48 -4.33 -14.85
N PHE A 73 -2.28 -5.49 -15.44
CA PHE A 73 -3.04 -5.94 -16.59
C PHE A 73 -4.54 -6.11 -16.25
N TRP A 74 -4.85 -6.92 -15.24
CA TRP A 74 -6.25 -7.18 -14.85
C TRP A 74 -6.97 -5.93 -14.36
N GLY A 75 -6.27 -5.08 -13.63
CA GLY A 75 -6.84 -3.84 -13.16
C GLY A 75 -7.24 -2.86 -14.26
N ASP A 76 -6.67 -2.97 -15.43
CA ASP A 76 -7.01 -2.15 -16.59
C ASP A 76 -8.10 -2.78 -17.49
N LEU A 77 -8.70 -3.90 -17.06
CA LEU A 77 -9.69 -4.64 -17.84
C LEU A 77 -10.88 -3.77 -18.29
N TYR A 78 -11.34 -2.82 -17.45
CA TYR A 78 -12.39 -1.88 -17.82
C TYR A 78 -12.01 -0.93 -18.96
N LYS A 79 -10.73 -0.57 -19.08
CA LYS A 79 -10.26 0.25 -20.21
C LYS A 79 -10.37 -0.52 -21.53
N MET A 80 -10.20 -1.84 -21.48
CA MET A 80 -10.29 -2.72 -22.63
C MET A 80 -11.74 -3.10 -22.96
N PHE A 81 -12.54 -3.39 -21.94
CA PHE A 81 -13.95 -3.83 -22.04
C PHE A 81 -14.83 -2.95 -21.14
N PRO A 82 -15.38 -1.85 -21.67
CA PRO A 82 -16.02 -0.81 -20.85
C PRO A 82 -17.44 -1.20 -20.40
N LYS A 83 -17.56 -2.31 -19.68
CA LYS A 83 -18.79 -2.83 -19.09
C LYS A 83 -18.64 -3.11 -17.59
N PRO A 84 -19.70 -2.92 -16.77
CA PRO A 84 -19.63 -3.09 -15.32
C PRO A 84 -19.14 -4.47 -14.86
N GLU A 85 -19.54 -5.56 -15.52
CA GLU A 85 -19.13 -6.92 -15.18
C GLU A 85 -17.62 -7.14 -15.36
N PHE A 86 -16.99 -6.58 -16.40
CA PHE A 86 -15.54 -6.64 -16.60
C PHE A 86 -14.79 -5.71 -15.65
N ASN A 87 -15.41 -4.58 -15.27
CA ASN A 87 -14.85 -3.75 -14.21
C ASN A 87 -14.79 -4.51 -12.89
N ASN A 88 -15.90 -5.18 -12.51
CA ASN A 88 -15.95 -5.98 -11.28
C ASN A 88 -14.92 -7.11 -11.30
N LEU A 89 -14.76 -7.80 -12.43
CA LEU A 89 -13.76 -8.85 -12.60
C LEU A 89 -12.35 -8.30 -12.46
N GLY A 90 -12.02 -7.24 -13.17
CA GLY A 90 -10.70 -6.59 -13.10
C GLY A 90 -10.37 -6.08 -11.71
N MET A 91 -11.36 -5.53 -10.99
CA MET A 91 -11.21 -5.11 -9.60
C MET A 91 -10.96 -6.30 -8.67
N SER A 92 -11.63 -7.44 -8.89
CA SER A 92 -11.40 -8.65 -8.10
C SER A 92 -10.01 -9.25 -8.33
N PHE A 93 -9.55 -9.32 -9.58
CA PHE A 93 -8.26 -9.89 -9.94
C PHE A 93 -7.09 -8.95 -9.65
N GLY A 94 -7.26 -7.67 -9.91
CA GLY A 94 -6.26 -6.65 -9.59
C GLY A 94 -6.19 -6.33 -8.10
N GLU A 95 -7.04 -6.96 -7.28
CA GLU A 95 -7.18 -6.67 -5.84
C GLU A 95 -7.11 -5.18 -5.55
N SER A 96 -7.99 -4.43 -6.21
CA SER A 96 -7.96 -2.97 -6.15
C SER A 96 -8.55 -2.48 -4.84
N GLU A 97 -7.71 -2.50 -3.83
CA GLU A 97 -7.92 -1.86 -2.56
C GLU A 97 -7.59 -0.37 -2.71
N CYS A 98 -8.62 0.46 -2.88
CA CYS A 98 -8.41 1.85 -3.24
C CYS A 98 -9.19 2.81 -2.34
N PHE A 99 -8.64 4.02 -2.23
CA PHE A 99 -9.24 5.20 -1.62
C PHE A 99 -9.91 6.08 -2.68
N ASP A 100 -10.85 6.91 -2.25
CA ASP A 100 -11.45 7.93 -3.10
C ASP A 100 -10.44 9.04 -3.48
N LYS A 101 -10.79 9.89 -4.44
CA LYS A 101 -9.94 10.99 -4.92
C LYS A 101 -9.67 12.09 -3.90
N TYR A 102 -10.45 12.16 -2.81
CA TYR A 102 -10.31 13.19 -1.79
C TYR A 102 -9.41 12.77 -0.65
N THR A 103 -9.09 11.48 -0.54
CA THR A 103 -8.13 10.98 0.43
C THR A 103 -6.71 11.42 0.08
N GLU A 104 -5.98 11.85 1.09
CA GLU A 104 -4.57 12.25 1.04
C GLU A 104 -3.71 11.19 1.71
N ILE A 105 -2.47 11.07 1.28
CA ILE A 105 -1.47 10.20 1.91
C ILE A 105 -0.36 11.05 2.54
N LEU A 106 0.12 10.64 3.70
CA LEU A 106 1.25 11.31 4.35
C LEU A 106 2.54 10.99 3.59
N THR A 107 3.25 12.06 3.18
CA THR A 107 4.57 11.98 2.54
C THR A 107 5.62 12.66 3.42
N ASN A 108 6.89 12.45 3.08
CA ASN A 108 8.00 13.18 3.70
C ASN A 108 7.94 14.71 3.53
N ASN A 109 7.06 15.21 2.65
CA ASN A 109 6.81 16.64 2.39
C ASN A 109 5.39 17.09 2.80
N GLY A 110 4.73 16.36 3.70
CA GLY A 110 3.37 16.65 4.14
C GLY A 110 2.31 15.79 3.45
N TYR A 111 1.04 16.05 3.74
CA TYR A 111 -0.06 15.35 3.10
C TYR A 111 -0.20 15.76 1.63
N LYS A 112 -0.37 14.77 0.76
CA LYS A 112 -0.63 14.96 -0.67
C LYS A 112 -1.78 14.09 -1.13
N ARG A 113 -2.59 14.58 -2.06
CA ARG A 113 -3.51 13.72 -2.80
C ARG A 113 -2.71 12.71 -3.61
N PHE A 114 -3.21 11.49 -3.71
CA PHE A 114 -2.53 10.42 -4.45
C PHE A 114 -2.20 10.80 -5.90
N GLU A 115 -3.06 11.59 -6.55
CA GLU A 115 -2.83 12.05 -7.93
C GLU A 115 -1.64 13.01 -8.08
N ASN A 116 -1.22 13.66 -6.99
CA ASN A 116 -0.12 14.62 -6.95
C ASN A 116 1.21 14.01 -6.50
N LEU A 117 1.26 12.68 -6.27
CA LEU A 117 2.49 11.99 -5.93
C LEU A 117 3.46 11.98 -7.13
N THR A 118 4.72 12.25 -6.86
CA THR A 118 5.85 12.20 -7.80
C THR A 118 6.79 11.03 -7.47
N ASP A 119 7.76 10.74 -8.32
CA ASP A 119 8.74 9.67 -8.10
C ASP A 119 9.76 10.02 -6.99
N GLU A 120 9.81 11.29 -6.57
CA GLU A 120 10.66 11.75 -5.48
C GLU A 120 10.01 11.63 -4.09
N ASP A 121 8.69 11.44 -4.05
CA ASP A 121 7.98 11.35 -2.79
C ASP A 121 8.20 10.01 -2.11
N LYS A 122 8.46 10.04 -0.81
CA LYS A 122 8.38 8.91 0.10
C LYS A 122 7.06 9.00 0.86
N VAL A 123 6.38 7.89 1.05
CA VAL A 123 5.11 7.81 1.76
C VAL A 123 5.27 7.15 3.13
N ALA A 124 4.45 7.55 4.08
CA ALA A 124 4.45 6.99 5.42
C ALA A 124 3.79 5.60 5.42
N GLN A 125 4.58 4.57 5.69
CA GLN A 125 4.10 3.23 5.97
C GLN A 125 4.02 2.98 7.48
N TYR A 126 3.09 2.10 7.88
CA TYR A 126 2.88 1.71 9.28
C TYR A 126 3.11 0.21 9.47
N ASN A 127 3.83 -0.17 10.51
CA ASN A 127 4.03 -1.56 10.90
C ASN A 127 3.05 -1.92 12.03
N MET A 128 2.20 -2.93 11.79
CA MET A 128 1.17 -3.37 12.76
C MET A 128 1.75 -4.08 13.98
N GLU A 129 2.99 -4.62 13.91
CA GLU A 129 3.59 -5.38 15.00
C GLU A 129 4.11 -4.47 16.12
N ASP A 130 4.76 -3.36 15.78
CA ASP A 130 5.41 -2.45 16.73
C ASP A 130 4.84 -1.02 16.70
N LYS A 131 3.83 -0.78 15.84
CA LYS A 131 3.20 0.54 15.59
C LYS A 131 4.17 1.58 15.04
N SER A 132 5.31 1.17 14.48
CA SER A 132 6.29 2.11 13.90
C SER A 132 5.83 2.69 12.58
N ILE A 133 6.23 3.95 12.31
CA ILE A 133 6.02 4.64 11.04
C ILE A 133 7.37 4.99 10.43
N SER A 134 7.55 4.65 9.16
CA SER A 134 8.74 5.01 8.38
C SER A 134 8.36 5.52 7.00
N PHE A 135 9.25 6.30 6.36
CA PHE A 135 9.02 6.83 5.01
C PHE A 135 9.77 6.02 3.97
N VAL A 136 9.02 5.49 3.00
CA VAL A 136 9.55 4.65 1.92
C VAL A 136 9.09 5.14 0.55
N LYS A 137 9.87 4.89 -0.48
CA LYS A 137 9.37 5.04 -1.86
C LYS A 137 8.29 4.00 -2.09
N PRO A 138 7.10 4.40 -2.62
CA PRO A 138 6.08 3.43 -2.95
C PRO A 138 6.60 2.45 -3.99
N LEU A 139 6.37 1.16 -3.77
CA LEU A 139 6.68 0.10 -4.73
C LEU A 139 5.86 0.28 -6.01
N ARG A 140 4.64 0.79 -5.85
CA ARG A 140 3.70 1.03 -6.95
C ARG A 140 2.72 2.15 -6.61
N ARG A 141 2.24 2.85 -7.65
CA ARG A 141 1.12 3.79 -7.58
C ARG A 141 -0.03 3.29 -8.45
N ILE A 142 -1.24 3.29 -7.90
CA ILE A 142 -2.45 2.80 -8.54
C ILE A 142 -3.40 3.97 -8.73
N LYS A 143 -3.90 4.13 -9.96
CA LYS A 143 -4.97 5.05 -10.33
C LYS A 143 -5.92 4.33 -11.27
N ARG A 144 -7.21 4.24 -10.92
CA ARG A 144 -8.22 3.54 -11.73
C ARG A 144 -9.54 4.27 -11.71
N HIS A 145 -10.29 4.18 -12.79
CA HIS A 145 -11.70 4.59 -12.79
C HIS A 145 -12.53 3.49 -12.12
N TYR A 146 -13.31 3.86 -11.12
CA TYR A 146 -14.19 2.96 -10.39
C TYR A 146 -15.63 3.43 -10.49
N LYS A 147 -16.53 2.52 -10.84
CA LYS A 147 -17.98 2.76 -10.86
C LYS A 147 -18.69 1.69 -10.05
N GLY A 148 -19.20 2.05 -8.88
CA GLY A 148 -19.85 1.12 -7.96
C GLY A 148 -20.12 1.73 -6.60
N LYS A 149 -20.42 0.89 -5.62
CA LYS A 149 -20.56 1.31 -4.23
C LYS A 149 -19.18 1.45 -3.58
N MET A 150 -18.95 2.53 -2.84
CA MET A 150 -17.84 2.65 -1.90
C MET A 150 -18.36 2.57 -0.46
N HIS A 151 -17.51 2.10 0.44
CA HIS A 151 -17.78 2.08 1.87
C HIS A 151 -17.26 3.36 2.50
N TYR A 152 -18.17 4.08 3.14
CA TYR A 152 -17.88 5.34 3.80
C TYR A 152 -18.04 5.21 5.30
N TYR A 153 -16.97 5.50 6.03
CA TYR A 153 -16.89 5.50 7.47
C TYR A 153 -16.73 6.94 7.95
N GLN A 154 -17.76 7.50 8.61
CA GLN A 154 -17.72 8.88 9.06
C GLN A 154 -18.30 9.05 10.46
N ASN A 155 -17.54 9.75 11.32
CA ASN A 155 -17.99 10.34 12.56
C ASN A 155 -17.16 11.60 12.86
N ALA A 156 -17.21 12.12 14.09
CA ALA A 156 -16.41 13.29 14.48
C ALA A 156 -14.89 13.04 14.46
N MET A 157 -14.43 11.78 14.42
CA MET A 157 -13.02 11.40 14.57
C MET A 157 -12.45 10.78 13.30
N ILE A 158 -13.27 10.13 12.50
CA ILE A 158 -12.89 9.34 11.32
C ILE A 158 -13.66 9.81 10.11
N ASP A 159 -12.93 10.00 9.03
CA ASP A 159 -13.48 10.18 7.69
C ASP A 159 -12.65 9.33 6.74
N LEU A 160 -13.21 8.21 6.26
CA LEU A 160 -12.53 7.24 5.41
C LEU A 160 -13.50 6.71 4.36
N MET A 161 -13.13 6.81 3.09
CA MET A 161 -13.91 6.27 1.97
C MET A 161 -13.05 5.32 1.15
N VAL A 162 -13.47 4.05 1.07
CA VAL A 162 -12.70 2.96 0.45
C VAL A 162 -13.59 2.06 -0.39
N THR A 163 -12.98 1.34 -1.33
CA THR A 163 -13.67 0.28 -2.08
C THR A 163 -14.09 -0.86 -1.15
N PRO A 164 -15.14 -1.64 -1.49
CA PRO A 164 -15.63 -2.73 -0.63
C PRO A 164 -14.58 -3.80 -0.30
N ASN A 165 -13.66 -4.05 -1.24
CA ASN A 165 -12.59 -5.03 -1.06
C ASN A 165 -11.38 -4.48 -0.29
N HIS A 166 -11.34 -3.18 0.00
CA HIS A 166 -10.22 -2.55 0.68
C HIS A 166 -10.00 -3.15 2.07
N GLU A 167 -8.76 -3.53 2.35
CA GLU A 167 -8.36 -4.02 3.66
C GLU A 167 -8.18 -2.84 4.64
N VAL A 168 -9.10 -2.71 5.56
CA VAL A 168 -8.96 -1.78 6.67
C VAL A 168 -8.20 -2.44 7.81
N VAL A 169 -7.37 -1.67 8.52
CA VAL A 169 -6.67 -2.16 9.69
C VAL A 169 -7.58 -2.06 10.90
N ALA A 170 -7.79 -3.18 11.59
CA ALA A 170 -8.68 -3.22 12.76
C ALA A 170 -8.23 -4.26 13.77
N LYS A 171 -8.63 -4.08 15.03
CA LYS A 171 -8.59 -5.10 16.07
C LYS A 171 -9.93 -5.19 16.79
N LYS A 172 -10.23 -6.33 17.41
CA LYS A 172 -11.38 -6.48 18.31
C LYS A 172 -11.05 -5.89 19.68
N ASN A 173 -12.08 -5.48 20.43
CA ASN A 173 -11.91 -4.90 21.78
C ASN A 173 -11.17 -5.81 22.77
N ASP A 174 -11.23 -7.11 22.57
CA ASP A 174 -10.58 -8.14 23.40
C ASP A 174 -9.22 -8.59 22.89
N SER A 175 -8.71 -7.98 21.82
CA SER A 175 -7.44 -8.28 21.16
C SER A 175 -6.48 -7.10 21.21
N ASP A 176 -5.21 -7.38 21.52
CA ASP A 176 -4.14 -6.37 21.44
C ASP A 176 -3.50 -6.29 20.04
N LYS A 177 -3.84 -7.23 19.14
CA LYS A 177 -3.24 -7.31 17.81
C LYS A 177 -4.15 -6.74 16.73
N PHE A 178 -3.61 -5.83 15.94
CA PHE A 178 -4.23 -5.39 14.70
C PHE A 178 -4.16 -6.46 13.61
N MET A 179 -5.17 -6.50 12.77
CA MET A 179 -5.23 -7.33 11.58
C MET A 179 -5.87 -6.55 10.43
N LYS A 180 -5.62 -7.00 9.21
CA LYS A 180 -6.31 -6.49 8.03
C LYS A 180 -7.65 -7.21 7.87
N ILE A 181 -8.71 -6.45 7.66
CA ILE A 181 -10.07 -6.96 7.46
C ILE A 181 -10.65 -6.25 6.23
N LYS A 182 -11.22 -7.01 5.28
CA LYS A 182 -11.93 -6.37 4.16
C LYS A 182 -13.07 -5.48 4.68
N SER A 183 -13.18 -4.30 4.11
CA SER A 183 -14.24 -3.35 4.46
C SER A 183 -15.64 -3.95 4.34
N CYS A 184 -15.87 -4.86 3.37
CA CYS A 184 -17.15 -5.59 3.28
C CYS A 184 -17.42 -6.52 4.47
N ASN A 185 -16.38 -7.01 5.16
CA ASN A 185 -16.48 -7.93 6.30
C ASN A 185 -16.46 -7.21 7.66
N VAL A 186 -16.35 -5.89 7.70
CA VAL A 186 -16.45 -5.12 8.95
C VAL A 186 -17.92 -5.15 9.40
N GLU A 187 -18.19 -5.87 10.48
CA GLU A 187 -19.53 -6.03 11.05
C GLU A 187 -19.84 -4.96 12.11
N TYR A 188 -21.09 -4.51 12.13
CA TYR A 188 -21.57 -3.50 13.08
C TYR A 188 -21.65 -3.99 14.54
N LYS A 189 -21.84 -5.30 14.73
CA LYS A 189 -22.12 -5.88 16.07
C LYS A 189 -20.88 -6.03 16.95
N ASP A 190 -19.68 -6.04 16.38
CA ASP A 190 -18.42 -6.09 17.09
C ASP A 190 -17.69 -4.76 16.89
N PRO A 191 -17.54 -3.92 17.92
CA PRO A 191 -16.81 -2.67 17.78
C PRO A 191 -15.35 -2.99 17.40
N ASN A 192 -15.02 -2.72 16.13
CA ASN A 192 -13.66 -2.78 15.65
C ASN A 192 -12.94 -1.47 15.99
N ILE A 193 -11.72 -1.58 16.47
CA ILE A 193 -10.83 -0.46 16.77
C ILE A 193 -9.83 -0.32 15.65
N LEU A 194 -9.63 0.90 15.14
CA LEU A 194 -8.61 1.20 14.14
C LEU A 194 -7.48 2.04 14.71
N PRO A 195 -6.25 1.91 14.18
CA PRO A 195 -5.16 2.80 14.52
C PRO A 195 -5.31 4.13 13.77
N ILE A 196 -5.04 5.24 14.46
CA ILE A 196 -5.08 6.59 13.90
C ILE A 196 -3.73 7.29 13.93
N SER A 197 -2.77 6.75 14.66
CA SER A 197 -1.39 7.23 14.74
C SER A 197 -0.43 6.12 15.08
N GLY A 198 0.87 6.39 14.95
CA GLY A 198 1.94 5.45 15.27
C GLY A 198 3.18 6.18 15.79
N TYR A 199 4.31 5.50 15.80
CA TYR A 199 5.54 6.01 16.40
C TYR A 199 6.66 6.07 15.37
N LYS A 200 7.21 7.26 15.15
CA LYS A 200 8.39 7.42 14.30
C LYS A 200 9.66 7.32 15.12
N ASP A 201 10.49 6.35 14.82
CA ASP A 201 11.82 6.20 15.41
C ASP A 201 12.83 7.19 14.82
N GLY A 202 13.88 7.48 15.57
CA GLY A 202 14.98 8.35 15.18
C GLY A 202 15.78 8.83 16.39
N ASP A 203 16.99 9.32 16.11
CA ASP A 203 17.96 9.70 17.14
C ASP A 203 18.09 11.23 17.32
N ARG A 204 17.27 12.03 16.65
CA ARG A 204 17.31 13.48 16.76
C ARG A 204 16.93 13.93 18.17
N GLU A 205 17.85 14.62 18.82
CA GLU A 205 17.61 15.23 20.12
C GLU A 205 16.91 16.59 20.01
N PHE A 206 16.08 16.90 21.00
CA PHE A 206 15.40 18.19 21.11
C PHE A 206 16.30 19.20 21.81
N THR A 207 16.85 20.14 21.06
CA THR A 207 17.91 21.04 21.47
C THR A 207 17.39 22.34 22.13
N ALA A 208 18.29 23.12 22.73
CA ALA A 208 17.97 24.47 23.20
C ALA A 208 17.47 25.39 22.08
N LEU A 209 17.97 25.20 20.86
CA LEU A 209 17.49 25.94 19.68
C LEU A 209 16.05 25.56 19.35
N ASP A 210 15.71 24.26 19.33
CA ASP A 210 14.33 23.81 19.11
C ASP A 210 13.39 24.43 20.14
N LYS A 211 13.76 24.45 21.44
CA LYS A 211 12.98 25.10 22.51
C LYS A 211 12.76 26.59 22.27
N LEU A 212 13.81 27.29 21.83
CA LEU A 212 13.70 28.71 21.50
C LEU A 212 12.78 28.95 20.29
N LEU A 213 12.86 28.09 19.25
CA LEU A 213 12.00 28.20 18.06
C LEU A 213 10.54 27.97 18.40
N VAL A 214 10.21 27.02 19.28
CA VAL A 214 8.86 26.81 19.78
C VAL A 214 8.37 28.03 20.60
N ALA A 215 9.21 28.58 21.47
CA ALA A 215 8.86 29.79 22.20
C ALA A 215 8.57 30.97 21.28
N LEU A 216 9.39 31.16 20.24
CA LEU A 216 9.20 32.18 19.21
C LEU A 216 7.89 31.99 18.44
N TYR A 217 7.59 30.76 18.07
CA TYR A 217 6.34 30.42 17.40
C TYR A 217 5.10 30.73 18.27
N CYS A 218 5.16 30.44 19.57
CA CYS A 218 4.02 30.62 20.49
C CYS A 218 3.81 32.06 20.97
N CYS A 219 4.89 32.77 21.27
CA CYS A 219 4.80 34.08 21.98
C CYS A 219 5.87 35.10 21.54
N GLY A 220 6.66 34.84 20.52
CA GLY A 220 7.65 35.77 20.01
C GLY A 220 7.09 36.72 18.93
N ASP A 221 7.58 37.94 18.95
CA ASP A 221 7.37 38.90 17.85
C ASP A 221 8.63 38.88 16.96
N ILE A 222 8.44 38.49 15.68
CA ILE A 222 9.53 38.35 14.71
C ILE A 222 9.53 39.56 13.79
N TYR A 223 10.69 40.17 13.58
CA TYR A 223 10.86 41.26 12.62
C TYR A 223 12.05 40.98 11.69
N ARG A 224 11.85 41.35 10.40
CA ARG A 224 12.82 41.11 9.32
C ARG A 224 13.63 42.35 8.96
N PHE A 225 13.11 43.54 9.31
CA PHE A 225 13.69 44.83 8.97
C PHE A 225 13.66 45.77 10.17
N ARG A 226 14.66 46.64 10.29
CA ARG A 226 14.62 47.81 11.18
C ARG A 226 14.65 49.08 10.37
N LEU A 227 14.05 50.13 10.88
CA LEU A 227 14.13 51.46 10.28
C LEU A 227 15.40 52.16 10.76
N VAL A 228 16.27 52.55 9.79
CA VAL A 228 17.46 53.36 10.03
C VAL A 228 17.34 54.60 9.17
N LEU A 229 17.22 55.76 9.80
CA LEU A 229 17.00 57.05 9.14
C LEU A 229 15.84 57.01 8.12
N GLY A 230 14.74 56.36 8.49
CA GLY A 230 13.54 56.23 7.65
C GLY A 230 13.64 55.20 6.52
N ARG A 231 14.72 54.44 6.42
CA ARG A 231 14.92 53.36 5.43
C ARG A 231 14.83 52.01 6.11
N ALA A 232 14.10 51.06 5.52
CA ALA A 232 14.06 49.70 5.96
C ALA A 232 15.40 49.01 5.64
N VAL A 233 16.13 48.56 6.66
CA VAL A 233 17.40 47.85 6.51
C VAL A 233 17.16 46.43 6.99
N PRO A 234 17.54 45.37 6.23
CA PRO A 234 17.44 44.00 6.69
C PRO A 234 18.17 43.82 8.02
N SER A 235 17.46 43.45 9.05
CA SER A 235 18.01 43.19 10.40
C SER A 235 17.03 42.24 11.08
N PRO A 236 17.11 40.93 10.75
CA PRO A 236 16.23 39.96 11.37
C PRO A 236 16.53 39.87 12.86
N GLY A 237 15.48 39.83 13.63
CA GLY A 237 15.56 39.71 15.07
C GLY A 237 14.21 39.37 15.65
N PHE A 238 14.11 39.32 16.96
CA PHE A 238 12.87 38.97 17.63
C PHE A 238 12.80 39.57 19.03
N SER A 239 11.60 39.58 19.58
CA SER A 239 11.36 39.97 20.97
C SER A 239 10.29 39.14 21.64
N PHE A 240 10.37 39.10 22.95
CA PHE A 240 9.36 38.53 23.83
C PHE A 240 8.86 39.62 24.78
N VAL A 241 7.56 39.63 25.00
CA VAL A 241 6.93 40.55 25.95
C VAL A 241 6.12 39.75 26.97
N PHE A 242 6.51 39.80 28.23
CA PHE A 242 5.87 39.06 29.31
C PHE A 242 5.27 39.99 30.37
N ASP A 243 4.21 39.51 31.01
CA ASP A 243 3.72 40.18 32.23
C ASP A 243 4.69 39.96 33.41
N PRO A 244 4.80 40.91 34.36
CA PRO A 244 5.74 40.77 35.48
C PRO A 244 5.56 39.52 36.35
N GLU A 245 4.38 38.90 36.27
CA GLU A 245 4.04 37.67 36.99
C GLU A 245 4.59 36.41 36.29
N GLU A 246 4.89 36.46 34.99
CA GLU A 246 5.41 35.33 34.18
C GLU A 246 6.92 35.11 34.34
N LYS A 247 7.45 35.25 35.57
CA LYS A 247 8.90 35.15 35.86
C LYS A 247 9.54 33.87 35.33
N ALA A 248 8.85 32.74 35.48
CA ALA A 248 9.36 31.44 35.03
C ALA A 248 9.60 31.41 33.51
N LYS A 249 8.72 32.04 32.71
CA LYS A 249 8.89 32.15 31.23
C LYS A 249 10.08 33.06 30.89
N VAL A 250 10.21 34.19 31.62
CA VAL A 250 11.36 35.11 31.44
C VAL A 250 12.67 34.40 31.72
N GLU A 251 12.79 33.70 32.86
CA GLU A 251 13.98 32.95 33.27
C GLU A 251 14.31 31.85 32.24
N LYS A 252 13.30 31.15 31.71
CA LYS A 252 13.49 30.11 30.69
C LYS A 252 14.05 30.69 29.39
N ILE A 253 13.52 31.83 28.90
CA ILE A 253 14.05 32.50 27.70
C ILE A 253 15.48 32.98 27.93
N GLU A 254 15.76 33.63 29.08
CA GLU A 254 17.12 34.09 29.41
C GLU A 254 18.12 32.92 29.46
N LYS A 255 17.70 31.78 30.04
CA LYS A 255 18.53 30.57 30.05
C LYS A 255 18.82 30.05 28.63
N LEU A 256 17.80 29.92 27.75
CA LEU A 256 17.96 29.46 26.38
C LEU A 256 18.87 30.40 25.58
N LEU A 257 18.68 31.73 25.68
CA LEU A 257 19.52 32.70 24.98
C LEU A 257 20.97 32.65 25.44
N ASN A 258 21.23 32.47 26.74
CA ASN A 258 22.57 32.32 27.29
C ASN A 258 23.22 31.01 26.85
N GLU A 259 22.50 29.90 26.86
CA GLU A 259 22.96 28.57 26.39
C GLU A 259 23.36 28.61 24.92
N LEU A 260 22.59 29.33 24.09
CA LEU A 260 22.85 29.52 22.66
C LEU A 260 23.82 30.65 22.34
N ASN A 261 24.35 31.33 23.36
CA ASN A 261 25.25 32.51 23.21
C ASN A 261 24.61 33.65 22.39
N ILE A 262 23.29 33.80 22.44
CA ILE A 262 22.56 34.86 21.73
C ILE A 262 22.52 36.12 22.59
N LYS A 263 23.00 37.24 22.05
CA LYS A 263 23.01 38.53 22.75
C LYS A 263 21.63 39.14 22.81
N TYR A 264 21.17 39.51 23.97
CA TYR A 264 19.86 40.13 24.15
C TYR A 264 19.92 41.34 25.09
N LYS A 265 18.87 42.16 25.07
CA LYS A 265 18.64 43.26 25.99
C LYS A 265 17.34 43.04 26.75
N LYS A 266 17.38 43.13 28.07
CA LYS A 266 16.20 43.10 28.92
C LYS A 266 15.85 44.53 29.35
N SER A 267 14.58 44.92 29.27
CA SER A 267 14.06 46.22 29.67
C SER A 267 12.58 46.09 30.05
N ASN A 268 12.03 47.16 30.66
CA ASN A 268 10.59 47.25 30.85
C ASN A 268 9.99 48.10 29.74
N THR A 269 8.78 47.77 29.33
CA THR A 269 7.95 48.60 28.41
C THR A 269 7.29 49.76 29.20
N ASP A 270 6.75 50.74 28.49
CA ASP A 270 6.00 51.86 29.08
C ASP A 270 4.77 51.41 29.88
N TYR A 271 4.30 50.19 29.66
CA TYR A 271 3.16 49.57 30.35
C TYR A 271 3.58 48.62 31.48
N GLY A 272 4.89 48.63 31.86
CA GLY A 272 5.42 47.82 32.96
C GLY A 272 5.66 46.35 32.62
N LYS A 273 5.50 45.90 31.37
CA LYS A 273 5.81 44.54 30.93
C LYS A 273 7.32 44.34 30.71
N ILE A 274 7.79 43.13 30.90
CA ILE A 274 9.19 42.74 30.67
C ILE A 274 9.40 42.48 29.17
N LEU A 275 10.32 43.21 28.57
CA LEU A 275 10.75 43.03 27.18
C LEU A 275 12.14 42.38 27.14
N ILE A 276 12.23 41.25 26.45
CA ILE A 276 13.50 40.62 26.04
C ILE A 276 13.63 40.85 24.53
N HIS A 277 14.72 41.53 24.11
CA HIS A 277 14.90 41.95 22.75
C HIS A 277 16.24 41.43 22.20
N VAL A 278 16.18 40.70 21.07
CA VAL A 278 17.32 40.24 20.27
C VAL A 278 17.37 41.07 18.99
N ALA A 279 18.31 42.00 18.94
CA ALA A 279 18.40 42.98 17.84
C ALA A 279 18.85 42.40 16.50
N HIS A 280 19.52 41.26 16.54
CA HIS A 280 20.02 40.57 15.35
C HIS A 280 20.11 39.06 15.61
N PHE A 281 19.58 38.30 14.68
CA PHE A 281 19.69 36.84 14.63
C PHE A 281 20.29 36.45 13.28
N GLU A 282 21.34 35.61 13.31
CA GLU A 282 22.17 35.36 12.13
C GLU A 282 21.44 34.55 11.04
N ASP A 283 20.57 33.61 11.43
CA ASP A 283 19.88 32.73 10.49
C ASP A 283 18.53 33.34 10.05
N ILE A 284 18.59 34.09 8.94
CA ILE A 284 17.43 34.75 8.32
C ILE A 284 16.45 33.73 7.75
N ASP A 285 16.97 32.64 7.17
CA ASP A 285 16.17 31.60 6.55
C ASP A 285 15.35 30.87 7.61
N LEU A 286 15.97 30.47 8.71
CA LEU A 286 15.32 29.82 9.83
C LEU A 286 14.20 30.70 10.43
N ILE A 287 14.48 31.97 10.69
CA ILE A 287 13.48 32.92 11.23
C ILE A 287 12.24 33.04 10.32
N SER A 288 12.46 32.98 9.00
CA SER A 288 11.36 33.11 8.03
C SER A 288 10.41 31.90 8.01
N LYS A 289 10.86 30.77 8.53
CA LYS A 289 10.15 29.47 8.54
C LYS A 289 9.47 29.15 9.89
N ILE A 290 9.61 30.05 10.90
CA ILE A 290 9.03 29.79 12.23
C ILE A 290 7.50 29.90 12.19
N GLU A 291 6.94 30.90 11.51
CA GLU A 291 5.50 31.18 11.49
C GLU A 291 4.66 30.03 10.90
N ASP A 292 5.22 29.28 9.97
CA ASP A 292 4.55 28.13 9.33
C ASP A 292 5.16 26.76 9.71
N LEU A 293 6.10 26.74 10.65
CA LEU A 293 6.85 25.57 11.11
C LEU A 293 7.62 24.82 10.00
N SER A 294 7.84 25.45 8.85
CA SER A 294 8.50 24.80 7.70
C SER A 294 10.01 24.53 7.89
N TYR A 295 10.57 24.91 9.03
CA TYR A 295 11.91 24.49 9.43
C TYR A 295 11.97 23.04 9.93
N ILE A 296 10.81 22.42 10.23
CA ILE A 296 10.73 21.04 10.71
C ILE A 296 10.80 20.10 9.51
N ASN A 297 11.87 19.30 9.46
CA ASN A 297 11.96 18.21 8.51
C ASN A 297 11.28 16.95 9.08
N ILE A 298 10.18 16.54 8.46
CA ILE A 298 9.36 15.41 8.90
C ILE A 298 10.14 14.08 8.90
N GLU A 299 11.11 13.91 8.00
CA GLU A 299 11.93 12.69 7.95
C GLU A 299 12.91 12.58 9.13
N ASP A 300 13.37 13.72 9.67
CA ASP A 300 14.43 13.73 10.70
C ASP A 300 13.91 13.68 12.14
N VAL A 301 12.61 13.97 12.35
CA VAL A 301 12.04 13.97 13.71
C VAL A 301 11.83 12.55 14.22
N SER A 302 11.95 12.39 15.55
CA SER A 302 11.64 11.15 16.27
C SER A 302 10.45 11.36 17.21
N LYS A 303 9.84 10.27 17.66
CA LYS A 303 8.80 10.33 18.72
C LYS A 303 9.28 11.15 19.93
N GLY A 304 10.52 10.91 20.40
CA GLY A 304 11.09 11.64 21.53
C GLY A 304 11.21 13.15 21.27
N TRP A 305 11.66 13.53 20.08
CA TRP A 305 11.73 14.93 19.66
C TRP A 305 10.33 15.57 19.62
N ILE A 306 9.35 14.83 19.05
CA ILE A 306 7.95 15.31 18.94
C ILE A 306 7.31 15.46 20.32
N ASP A 307 7.55 14.53 21.24
CA ASP A 307 7.04 14.60 22.61
C ASP A 307 7.52 15.88 23.31
N GLU A 308 8.81 16.20 23.19
CA GLU A 308 9.37 17.44 23.74
C GLU A 308 8.82 18.68 23.03
N PHE A 309 8.65 18.64 21.70
CA PHE A 309 8.06 19.73 20.94
C PHE A 309 6.63 20.05 21.42
N ILE A 310 5.79 19.04 21.61
CA ILE A 310 4.41 19.22 22.09
C ILE A 310 4.40 19.70 23.55
N ASN A 311 5.27 19.17 24.41
CA ASN A 311 5.42 19.64 25.78
C ASN A 311 5.81 21.13 25.83
N GLU A 312 6.70 21.57 24.92
CA GLU A 312 7.06 23.00 24.81
C GLU A 312 5.88 23.84 24.28
N LEU A 313 5.12 23.34 23.31
CA LEU A 313 3.90 24.02 22.85
C LEU A 313 2.91 24.21 24.01
N GLU A 314 2.68 23.17 24.81
CA GLU A 314 1.81 23.22 25.98
C GLU A 314 2.32 24.22 26.99
N TYR A 315 3.61 24.24 27.29
CA TYR A 315 4.21 25.17 28.27
C TYR A 315 4.01 26.65 27.90
N TRP A 316 4.20 26.98 26.60
CA TRP A 316 4.11 28.38 26.16
C TRP A 316 2.67 28.85 25.98
N ASN A 317 1.75 27.95 25.66
CA ASN A 317 0.34 28.24 25.39
C ASN A 317 -0.57 28.02 26.61
N GLN A 318 -0.26 28.52 27.80
CA GLN A 318 -1.04 28.28 29.03
C GLN A 318 -2.56 28.36 28.83
N TYR A 319 -3.29 27.33 29.31
CA TYR A 319 -4.73 27.14 29.16
C TYR A 319 -5.53 27.41 30.39
N THR A 320 -6.68 28.02 30.17
CA THR A 320 -7.85 27.93 31.02
C THR A 320 -8.86 27.06 30.29
N ASP A 321 -9.34 25.96 30.91
CA ASP A 321 -10.48 25.13 30.54
C ASP A 321 -10.28 23.91 29.64
N GLY A 322 -9.12 23.27 29.60
CA GLY A 322 -8.97 21.92 28.99
C GLY A 322 -9.08 21.83 27.48
N LEU A 323 -9.26 22.93 26.79
CA LEU A 323 -9.25 23.04 25.33
C LEU A 323 -7.95 23.66 24.84
N PHE A 324 -7.19 22.93 24.04
CA PHE A 324 -5.98 23.43 23.42
C PHE A 324 -6.32 24.39 22.28
N VAL A 325 -6.46 25.68 22.55
CA VAL A 325 -6.63 26.71 21.53
C VAL A 325 -5.27 27.25 21.14
N HIS A 326 -4.69 26.69 20.12
CA HIS A 326 -3.50 27.25 19.51
C HIS A 326 -3.92 28.35 18.55
N ARG A 327 -3.37 29.55 18.75
CA ARG A 327 -3.57 30.69 17.85
C ARG A 327 -2.55 30.61 16.75
N TYR A 328 -2.96 30.15 15.61
CA TYR A 328 -2.06 30.09 14.47
C TYR A 328 -2.59 30.96 13.35
N TYR A 329 -1.67 31.68 12.74
CA TYR A 329 -1.95 32.52 11.58
C TYR A 329 -1.77 31.77 10.27
N SER A 330 -1.29 30.51 10.32
CA SER A 330 -0.95 29.69 9.16
C SER A 330 -1.61 28.32 9.23
N GLU A 331 -2.38 27.97 8.22
CA GLU A 331 -2.93 26.62 8.02
C GLU A 331 -1.82 25.56 7.94
N LYS A 332 -0.71 25.91 7.31
CA LYS A 332 0.44 25.02 7.15
C LYS A 332 1.05 24.60 8.49
N SER A 333 1.08 25.47 9.49
CA SER A 333 1.58 25.09 10.82
C SER A 333 0.66 24.07 11.50
N ILE A 334 -0.66 24.16 11.29
CA ILE A 334 -1.64 23.18 11.78
C ILE A 334 -1.43 21.82 11.11
N ASP A 335 -1.18 21.80 9.79
CA ASP A 335 -0.85 20.58 9.06
C ASP A 335 0.42 19.90 9.63
N ILE A 336 1.47 20.67 9.88
CA ILE A 336 2.71 20.15 10.48
C ILE A 336 2.44 19.57 11.88
N ILE A 337 1.68 20.27 12.74
CA ILE A 337 1.35 19.76 14.06
C ILE A 337 0.51 18.48 13.97
N SER A 338 -0.46 18.41 13.05
CA SER A 338 -1.25 17.20 12.79
C SER A 338 -0.37 16.02 12.38
N ILE A 339 0.61 16.26 11.49
CA ILE A 339 1.59 15.24 11.08
C ILE A 339 2.41 14.76 12.30
N LEU A 340 2.94 15.68 13.10
CA LEU A 340 3.70 15.34 14.30
C LEU A 340 2.86 14.51 15.29
N CYS A 341 1.58 14.80 15.45
CA CYS A 341 0.67 13.98 16.23
C CYS A 341 0.55 12.56 15.67
N ALA A 342 0.32 12.42 14.36
CA ALA A 342 0.22 11.12 13.71
C ALA A 342 1.51 10.28 13.86
N LEU A 343 2.68 10.91 13.95
CA LEU A 343 3.99 10.28 14.11
C LEU A 343 4.41 10.02 15.57
N SER A 344 3.58 10.36 16.57
CA SER A 344 3.94 10.27 17.99
C SER A 344 2.87 9.62 18.89
N GLY A 345 1.94 8.87 18.30
CA GLY A 345 0.89 8.19 19.07
C GLY A 345 -0.17 9.15 19.63
N ARG A 346 -0.48 10.20 18.88
CA ARG A 346 -1.48 11.21 19.26
C ARG A 346 -2.49 11.41 18.16
N ARG A 347 -3.69 11.77 18.57
CA ARG A 347 -4.73 12.29 17.70
C ARG A 347 -4.69 13.81 17.66
N SER A 348 -4.93 14.39 16.51
CA SER A 348 -5.21 15.81 16.35
C SER A 348 -6.57 16.02 15.72
N GLN A 349 -7.29 17.04 16.18
CA GLN A 349 -8.54 17.47 15.55
C GLN A 349 -8.42 18.95 15.21
N ASN A 350 -8.45 19.25 13.90
CA ASN A 350 -8.46 20.62 13.40
C ASN A 350 -9.89 21.16 13.47
N SER A 351 -10.10 22.23 14.23
CA SER A 351 -11.40 22.92 14.35
C SER A 351 -11.62 23.97 13.27
N GLY A 352 -10.70 24.09 12.32
CA GLY A 352 -10.74 25.10 11.27
C GLY A 352 -10.39 26.51 11.75
N MET A 353 -10.68 27.48 10.90
CA MET A 353 -10.44 28.89 11.20
C MET A 353 -11.59 29.46 12.05
N LEU A 354 -11.26 29.91 13.24
CA LEU A 354 -12.16 30.56 14.17
C LEU A 354 -11.93 32.07 14.19
N HIS A 355 -12.94 32.84 14.60
CA HIS A 355 -12.86 34.28 14.74
C HIS A 355 -13.14 34.71 16.18
N SER A 356 -12.29 35.55 16.71
CA SER A 356 -12.48 36.19 18.03
C SER A 356 -12.32 37.69 17.94
N ILE A 357 -13.18 38.44 18.64
CA ILE A 357 -13.09 39.92 18.73
C ILE A 357 -11.73 40.34 19.32
N LYS A 358 -11.16 39.53 20.21
CA LYS A 358 -9.88 39.83 20.88
C LYS A 358 -8.67 39.48 20.03
N TYR A 359 -8.76 38.44 19.19
CA TYR A 359 -7.60 37.80 18.54
C TYR A 359 -7.68 37.78 17.00
N GLY A 360 -8.80 38.24 16.40
CA GLY A 360 -9.02 38.13 14.97
C GLY A 360 -9.28 36.70 14.53
N ASN A 361 -8.86 36.35 13.31
CA ASN A 361 -8.93 34.99 12.78
C ASN A 361 -7.75 34.18 13.30
N TYR A 362 -8.02 32.94 13.73
CA TYR A 362 -7.02 31.99 14.20
C TYR A 362 -7.46 30.56 13.89
N TRP A 363 -6.49 29.69 13.70
CA TRP A 363 -6.72 28.25 13.59
C TRP A 363 -6.68 27.60 14.96
N CYS A 364 -7.48 26.54 15.13
CA CYS A 364 -7.55 25.80 16.39
C CYS A 364 -7.32 24.32 16.11
N ILE A 365 -6.41 23.71 16.88
CA ILE A 365 -6.16 22.27 16.85
C ILE A 365 -6.24 21.72 18.28
N MET A 366 -6.93 20.60 18.45
CA MET A 366 -6.98 19.84 19.69
C MET A 366 -6.06 18.64 19.57
N ILE A 367 -5.27 18.36 20.60
CA ILE A 367 -4.32 17.25 20.65
C ILE A 367 -4.69 16.33 21.81
N GLU A 368 -4.83 15.05 21.54
CA GLU A 368 -5.17 14.02 22.51
C GLU A 368 -4.18 12.87 22.47
N LYS A 369 -3.89 12.27 23.63
CA LYS A 369 -2.98 11.09 23.74
C LYS A 369 -3.76 9.81 23.46
N GLU A 370 -4.28 9.70 22.25
CA GLU A 370 -5.00 8.54 21.74
C GLU A 370 -4.40 8.14 20.41
N ASP A 371 -4.06 6.86 20.26
CA ASP A 371 -3.50 6.27 19.03
C ASP A 371 -4.51 5.36 18.32
N GLU A 372 -5.69 5.17 18.90
CA GLU A 372 -6.72 4.25 18.43
C GLU A 372 -8.12 4.87 18.52
N CYS A 373 -9.03 4.44 17.67
CA CYS A 373 -10.42 4.91 17.65
C CYS A 373 -11.36 3.77 17.21
N SER A 374 -12.62 3.81 17.65
CA SER A 374 -13.63 2.86 17.18
C SER A 374 -14.12 3.22 15.77
N TYR A 375 -14.31 2.20 14.93
CA TYR A 375 -14.91 2.39 13.59
C TYR A 375 -16.34 2.93 13.72
N PRO A 376 -16.69 3.98 12.95
CA PRO A 376 -18.08 4.39 12.79
C PRO A 376 -18.88 3.38 11.99
N LEU A 377 -20.19 3.62 11.95
CA LEU A 377 -21.10 2.90 11.04
C LEU A 377 -20.63 3.08 9.60
N LYS A 378 -20.65 1.98 8.86
CA LYS A 378 -20.35 1.94 7.43
C LYS A 378 -21.60 2.32 6.64
N GLU A 379 -21.47 3.26 5.73
CA GLU A 379 -22.48 3.60 4.72
C GLU A 379 -22.00 3.19 3.33
N GLU A 380 -22.91 2.78 2.46
CA GLU A 380 -22.63 2.52 1.05
C GLU A 380 -22.98 3.74 0.22
N VAL A 381 -22.00 4.30 -0.51
CA VAL A 381 -22.16 5.49 -1.33
C VAL A 381 -21.92 5.14 -2.80
N ASP A 382 -22.77 5.62 -3.70
CA ASP A 382 -22.53 5.50 -5.15
C ASP A 382 -21.33 6.36 -5.55
N TYR A 383 -20.41 5.76 -6.32
CA TYR A 383 -19.20 6.41 -6.78
C TYR A 383 -18.95 6.13 -8.27
N ASP A 384 -18.56 7.17 -9.01
CA ASP A 384 -18.24 7.08 -10.44
C ASP A 384 -17.09 8.07 -10.74
N ASP A 385 -15.87 7.73 -10.32
CA ASP A 385 -14.67 8.56 -10.50
C ASP A 385 -13.40 7.72 -10.31
N PHE A 386 -12.23 8.36 -10.36
CA PHE A 386 -10.96 7.70 -10.09
C PHE A 386 -10.80 7.34 -8.62
N VAL A 387 -10.25 6.16 -8.37
CA VAL A 387 -9.78 5.68 -7.07
C VAL A 387 -8.28 5.47 -7.10
N TYR A 388 -7.64 5.58 -5.95
CA TYR A 388 -6.19 5.62 -5.82
C TYR A 388 -5.69 4.74 -4.70
N CYS A 389 -4.49 4.20 -4.87
CA CYS A 389 -3.73 3.52 -3.82
C CYS A 389 -2.24 3.61 -4.10
N VAL A 390 -1.43 3.27 -3.10
CA VAL A 390 0.00 2.97 -3.25
C VAL A 390 0.30 1.63 -2.60
N GLU A 391 1.32 0.97 -3.08
CA GLU A 391 1.86 -0.23 -2.46
C GLU A 391 3.11 0.11 -1.65
N VAL A 392 3.17 -0.36 -0.40
CA VAL A 392 4.31 -0.19 0.51
C VAL A 392 4.69 -1.53 1.16
N PRO A 393 5.95 -1.74 1.57
CA PRO A 393 6.43 -3.02 2.13
C PRO A 393 5.63 -3.55 3.33
N THR A 394 5.15 -2.68 4.24
CA THR A 394 4.37 -3.11 5.41
C THR A 394 2.90 -3.36 5.11
N GLY A 395 2.44 -3.00 3.91
CA GLY A 395 1.05 -3.13 3.53
C GLY A 395 0.06 -2.20 4.24
N CYS A 396 0.55 -1.19 4.97
CA CYS A 396 -0.28 -0.22 5.67
C CYS A 396 0.26 1.18 5.48
N VAL A 397 -0.62 2.14 5.26
CA VAL A 397 -0.30 3.55 5.00
C VAL A 397 -1.04 4.49 5.94
N VAL A 398 -0.44 5.66 6.17
CA VAL A 398 -1.06 6.75 6.91
C VAL A 398 -1.78 7.67 5.93
N VAL A 399 -3.07 7.77 6.06
CA VAL A 399 -3.93 8.58 5.18
C VAL A 399 -4.73 9.62 5.96
N ARG A 400 -5.18 10.64 5.25
CA ARG A 400 -6.04 11.70 5.80
C ARG A 400 -7.19 11.99 4.83
N ARG A 401 -8.39 12.18 5.35
CA ARG A 401 -9.53 12.70 4.60
C ARG A 401 -10.30 13.69 5.45
N ASN A 402 -10.63 14.85 4.90
CA ASN A 402 -11.30 15.94 5.63
C ASN A 402 -10.68 16.18 7.03
N GLU A 403 -9.37 16.35 7.11
CA GLU A 403 -8.57 16.55 8.35
C GLU A 403 -8.53 15.35 9.32
N SER A 404 -9.23 14.26 9.05
CA SER A 404 -9.23 13.06 9.88
C SER A 404 -8.15 12.08 9.42
N VAL A 405 -7.19 11.78 10.30
CA VAL A 405 -6.09 10.86 10.05
C VAL A 405 -6.47 9.45 10.46
N CYS A 406 -6.14 8.47 9.61
CA CYS A 406 -6.25 7.06 9.96
C CYS A 406 -5.17 6.22 9.28
N ILE A 407 -4.99 4.99 9.76
CA ILE A 407 -4.10 3.99 9.17
C ILE A 407 -4.95 2.93 8.51
N SER A 408 -4.61 2.62 7.25
CA SER A 408 -5.38 1.68 6.44
C SER A 408 -4.45 0.77 5.61
N GLY A 409 -4.95 -0.37 5.19
CA GLY A 409 -4.18 -1.35 4.44
C GLY A 409 -4.00 -1.02 2.96
N ASN A 410 -3.25 -1.86 2.26
CA ASN A 410 -3.05 -1.87 0.82
C ASN A 410 -2.99 -3.30 0.25
N CYS A 411 -2.76 -3.47 -1.05
CA CYS A 411 -2.87 -4.71 -1.85
C CYS A 411 -2.10 -5.97 -1.38
N ARG A 412 -2.55 -7.18 -1.76
CA ARG A 412 -2.44 -8.47 -1.07
C ARG A 412 -1.39 -9.50 -1.54
N HIS A 413 -1.31 -9.86 -2.84
CA HIS A 413 -0.47 -11.00 -3.28
C HIS A 413 1.02 -10.68 -3.26
N SER A 414 1.42 -9.51 -3.73
CA SER A 414 2.80 -9.03 -3.65
C SER A 414 3.31 -8.97 -2.21
N GLU A 415 2.42 -8.72 -1.24
CA GLU A 415 2.78 -8.61 0.18
C GLU A 415 3.15 -9.97 0.78
N ALA A 416 2.45 -11.06 0.41
CA ALA A 416 2.80 -12.40 0.86
C ALA A 416 4.21 -12.80 0.41
N TYR A 417 4.53 -12.55 -0.85
CA TYR A 417 5.85 -12.83 -1.40
C TYR A 417 6.92 -11.85 -0.88
N ALA A 418 6.60 -10.57 -0.73
CA ALA A 418 7.50 -9.59 -0.13
C ALA A 418 7.84 -9.95 1.32
N ARG A 419 6.83 -10.28 2.14
CA ARG A 419 7.03 -10.75 3.53
C ARG A 419 7.86 -12.03 3.60
N LEU A 420 7.63 -12.97 2.69
CA LEU A 420 8.41 -14.19 2.62
C LEU A 420 9.88 -13.91 2.30
N LEU A 421 10.15 -13.04 1.33
CA LEU A 421 11.51 -12.61 0.99
C LEU A 421 12.19 -11.86 2.14
N GLU A 422 11.45 -11.01 2.85
CA GLU A 422 11.93 -10.31 4.04
C GLU A 422 12.32 -11.26 5.17
N VAL A 423 11.45 -12.19 5.53
CA VAL A 423 11.67 -13.17 6.59
C VAL A 423 12.84 -14.11 6.26
N LEU A 424 13.07 -14.40 4.99
CA LEU A 424 14.21 -15.17 4.50
C LEU A 424 15.49 -14.31 4.34
N GLY A 425 15.40 -12.97 4.45
CA GLY A 425 16.53 -12.05 4.41
C GLY A 425 16.96 -11.59 3.01
N TYR A 426 16.03 -11.55 2.04
CA TYR A 426 16.30 -11.24 0.62
C TYR A 426 15.82 -9.86 0.15
N ASN A 427 15.61 -8.91 1.05
CA ASN A 427 15.14 -7.56 0.70
C ASN A 427 16.06 -6.87 -0.30
N ASN A 428 17.37 -6.94 -0.11
CA ASN A 428 18.34 -6.30 -1.02
C ASN A 428 18.30 -6.88 -2.43
N GLU A 429 18.17 -8.20 -2.57
CA GLU A 429 18.06 -8.88 -3.87
C GLU A 429 16.76 -8.50 -4.56
N PHE A 430 15.68 -8.34 -3.80
CA PHE A 430 14.40 -7.93 -4.35
C PHE A 430 14.38 -6.46 -4.79
N GLU A 431 14.95 -5.56 -3.99
CA GLU A 431 15.09 -4.15 -4.34
C GLU A 431 15.91 -3.94 -5.63
N ASN A 432 16.94 -4.78 -5.84
CA ASN A 432 17.84 -4.71 -6.99
C ASN A 432 17.55 -5.78 -8.06
N ILE A 433 16.33 -6.30 -8.11
CA ILE A 433 15.95 -7.45 -8.97
C ILE A 433 16.20 -7.18 -10.46
N LEU A 434 16.06 -5.92 -10.91
CA LEU A 434 16.32 -5.52 -12.30
C LEU A 434 17.80 -5.40 -12.66
N ASP A 435 18.72 -5.51 -11.69
CA ASP A 435 20.15 -5.63 -11.96
C ASP A 435 20.52 -7.06 -12.40
N ILE A 436 19.64 -8.04 -12.15
CA ILE A 436 19.77 -9.41 -12.60
C ILE A 436 19.35 -9.50 -14.08
N PRO A 437 20.25 -9.90 -15.01
CA PRO A 437 20.00 -9.80 -16.45
C PRO A 437 18.74 -10.51 -16.93
N VAL A 438 18.42 -11.70 -16.40
CA VAL A 438 17.22 -12.46 -16.77
C VAL A 438 15.93 -11.73 -16.40
N PHE A 439 15.88 -11.07 -15.24
CA PHE A 439 14.72 -10.29 -14.83
C PHE A 439 14.61 -8.97 -15.58
N LYS A 440 15.72 -8.33 -15.88
CA LYS A 440 15.73 -7.13 -16.72
C LYS A 440 15.14 -7.42 -18.10
N LYS A 441 15.52 -8.53 -18.73
CA LYS A 441 14.98 -8.98 -20.02
C LYS A 441 13.48 -9.26 -19.91
N ARG A 442 13.06 -10.03 -18.91
CA ARG A 442 11.65 -10.37 -18.65
C ARG A 442 10.80 -9.13 -18.42
N TYR A 443 11.28 -8.18 -17.61
CA TYR A 443 10.61 -6.91 -17.37
C TYR A 443 10.37 -6.10 -18.65
N HIS A 444 11.35 -6.03 -19.56
CA HIS A 444 11.20 -5.30 -20.82
C HIS A 444 10.11 -5.92 -21.71
N VAL A 445 10.06 -7.24 -21.81
CA VAL A 445 9.01 -7.95 -22.57
C VAL A 445 7.64 -7.67 -21.95
N LEU A 446 7.49 -7.84 -20.64
CA LEU A 446 6.22 -7.56 -19.93
C LEU A 446 5.78 -6.11 -20.08
N LYS A 447 6.71 -5.16 -19.94
CA LYS A 447 6.45 -3.72 -20.09
C LYS A 447 5.94 -3.35 -21.47
N ASP A 448 6.44 -3.99 -22.52
CA ASP A 448 5.99 -3.75 -23.88
C ASP A 448 4.52 -4.14 -24.07
N TYR A 449 4.06 -5.22 -23.41
CA TYR A 449 2.64 -5.61 -23.43
C TYR A 449 1.76 -4.76 -22.50
N LEU A 450 2.31 -4.16 -21.45
CA LEU A 450 1.59 -3.26 -20.55
C LEU A 450 1.49 -1.81 -21.07
N ASN A 451 2.25 -1.46 -22.11
CA ASN A 451 2.29 -0.09 -22.62
C ASN A 451 0.91 0.36 -23.14
N GLU A 452 0.42 1.50 -22.65
CA GLU A 452 -0.89 2.07 -22.99
C GLU A 452 -1.03 2.43 -24.49
N ASN A 453 0.09 2.66 -25.18
CA ASN A 453 0.12 3.03 -26.61
C ASN A 453 -0.06 1.84 -27.58
N LYS A 454 -0.16 0.60 -27.09
CA LYS A 454 -0.50 -0.55 -27.95
C LYS A 454 -2.02 -0.68 -28.03
N ASP A 455 -2.59 -0.33 -29.17
CA ASP A 455 -4.04 -0.44 -29.47
C ASP A 455 -4.54 -1.88 -29.59
N ASN A 456 -3.67 -2.90 -29.43
CA ASN A 456 -4.01 -4.30 -29.61
C ASN A 456 -4.42 -5.01 -28.30
N VAL A 457 -5.66 -4.77 -27.89
CA VAL A 457 -6.27 -5.42 -26.72
C VAL A 457 -6.20 -6.94 -26.77
N MET A 458 -6.41 -7.52 -27.97
CA MET A 458 -6.39 -8.97 -28.17
C MET A 458 -5.00 -9.56 -27.92
N GLU A 459 -3.95 -8.93 -28.44
CA GLU A 459 -2.57 -9.38 -28.23
C GLU A 459 -2.17 -9.36 -26.75
N LYS A 460 -2.53 -8.28 -26.05
CA LYS A 460 -2.32 -8.16 -24.59
C LYS A 460 -3.04 -9.28 -23.84
N LEU A 461 -4.32 -9.48 -24.13
CA LEU A 461 -5.12 -10.51 -23.47
C LEU A 461 -4.61 -11.92 -23.76
N LEU A 462 -4.22 -12.20 -25.00
CA LEU A 462 -3.59 -13.47 -25.38
C LEU A 462 -2.30 -13.70 -24.60
N PHE A 463 -1.42 -12.71 -24.54
CA PHE A 463 -0.14 -12.84 -23.87
C PHE A 463 -0.33 -13.10 -22.37
N PHE A 464 -1.14 -12.29 -21.67
CA PHE A 464 -1.36 -12.50 -20.24
C PHE A 464 -2.08 -13.82 -19.96
N THR A 465 -3.16 -14.14 -20.67
CA THR A 465 -3.94 -15.36 -20.46
C THR A 465 -3.16 -16.63 -20.72
N LEU A 466 -2.50 -16.72 -21.89
CA LEU A 466 -1.84 -17.95 -22.31
C LEU A 466 -0.50 -18.16 -21.61
N VAL A 467 0.23 -17.08 -21.44
CA VAL A 467 1.64 -17.11 -21.10
C VAL A 467 1.86 -16.81 -19.61
N VAL A 468 1.44 -15.64 -19.15
CA VAL A 468 1.74 -15.21 -17.81
C VAL A 468 0.97 -16.03 -16.78
N GLU A 469 -0.35 -16.08 -16.91
CA GLU A 469 -1.23 -16.72 -15.93
C GLU A 469 -1.24 -18.26 -16.00
N ASN A 470 -0.91 -18.82 -17.14
CA ASN A 470 -1.04 -20.28 -17.32
C ASN A 470 0.28 -21.04 -17.44
N ALA A 471 1.39 -20.39 -17.76
CA ALA A 471 2.65 -21.07 -17.98
C ALA A 471 3.79 -20.57 -17.10
N SER A 472 4.00 -19.27 -17.04
CA SER A 472 5.19 -18.66 -16.47
C SER A 472 5.35 -18.94 -14.96
N LEU A 473 4.30 -18.72 -14.18
CA LEU A 473 4.32 -18.91 -12.73
C LEU A 473 4.39 -20.38 -12.31
N PHE A 474 3.82 -21.28 -13.11
CA PHE A 474 3.65 -22.68 -12.71
C PHE A 474 4.96 -23.47 -12.62
N SER A 475 6.00 -23.09 -13.37
CA SER A 475 7.33 -23.71 -13.23
C SER A 475 7.99 -23.34 -11.89
N GLN A 476 7.83 -22.10 -11.42
CA GLN A 476 8.31 -21.66 -10.12
C GLN A 476 7.45 -22.25 -8.98
N PHE A 477 6.14 -22.32 -9.15
CA PHE A 477 5.24 -22.98 -8.19
C PHE A 477 5.63 -24.44 -7.97
N ALA A 478 5.86 -25.19 -9.04
CA ALA A 478 6.29 -26.57 -8.96
C ALA A 478 7.66 -26.73 -8.28
N THR A 479 8.60 -25.82 -8.54
CA THR A 479 9.90 -25.80 -7.85
C THR A 479 9.75 -25.59 -6.34
N ILE A 480 8.82 -24.75 -5.91
CA ILE A 480 8.60 -24.49 -4.47
C ILE A 480 7.81 -25.63 -3.82
N LEU A 481 6.75 -26.14 -4.46
CA LEU A 481 5.97 -27.27 -3.93
C LEU A 481 6.77 -28.57 -3.81
N TYR A 482 7.87 -28.72 -4.57
CA TYR A 482 8.83 -29.81 -4.39
C TYR A 482 9.25 -29.99 -2.93
N PHE A 483 9.53 -28.91 -2.20
CA PHE A 483 10.02 -28.96 -0.82
C PHE A 483 8.99 -29.56 0.13
N SER A 484 7.72 -29.22 -0.03
CA SER A 484 6.64 -29.83 0.75
C SER A 484 6.38 -31.28 0.35
N ARG A 485 6.27 -31.54 -0.95
CA ARG A 485 5.90 -32.85 -1.51
C ARG A 485 6.93 -33.93 -1.25
N PHE A 486 8.22 -33.66 -1.53
CA PHE A 486 9.27 -34.68 -1.50
C PHE A 486 10.17 -34.62 -0.28
N LYS A 487 10.26 -33.46 0.39
CA LYS A 487 11.12 -33.27 1.55
C LYS A 487 10.34 -33.12 2.87
N GLY A 488 9.06 -32.77 2.82
CA GLY A 488 8.23 -32.48 3.99
C GLY A 488 8.55 -31.16 4.68
N TYR A 489 9.29 -30.25 3.99
CA TYR A 489 9.73 -28.93 4.45
C TYR A 489 8.94 -27.80 3.80
N MET A 490 9.10 -26.55 4.27
CA MET A 490 8.52 -25.34 3.68
C MET A 490 6.98 -25.41 3.51
N LYS A 491 6.28 -25.99 4.48
CA LYS A 491 4.84 -26.30 4.36
C LYS A 491 3.94 -25.07 4.28
N ASN A 492 4.27 -24.01 5.04
CA ASN A 492 3.47 -22.80 5.02
C ASN A 492 3.71 -21.99 3.74
N VAL A 493 4.93 -22.00 3.23
CA VAL A 493 5.24 -21.45 1.90
C VAL A 493 4.46 -22.23 0.82
N ALA A 494 4.44 -23.57 0.91
CA ALA A 494 3.68 -24.41 -0.01
C ALA A 494 2.17 -24.11 0.00
N ASN A 495 1.58 -23.79 1.15
CA ASN A 495 0.17 -23.37 1.23
C ASN A 495 -0.08 -22.09 0.44
N ILE A 496 0.79 -21.07 0.57
CA ILE A 496 0.67 -19.82 -0.22
C ILE A 496 0.72 -20.13 -1.71
N ILE A 497 1.67 -20.96 -2.14
CA ILE A 497 1.82 -21.35 -3.54
C ILE A 497 0.60 -22.11 -4.06
N ALA A 498 0.03 -23.02 -3.26
CA ALA A 498 -1.18 -23.74 -3.64
C ALA A 498 -2.38 -22.80 -3.79
N TRP A 499 -2.55 -21.83 -2.89
CA TRP A 499 -3.62 -20.84 -2.99
C TRP A 499 -3.42 -19.90 -4.17
N SER A 500 -2.20 -19.40 -4.39
CA SER A 500 -1.89 -18.58 -5.58
C SER A 500 -2.15 -19.35 -6.87
N SER A 501 -1.83 -20.64 -6.93
CA SER A 501 -2.07 -21.47 -8.13
C SER A 501 -3.55 -21.55 -8.50
N ILE A 502 -4.46 -21.55 -7.52
CA ILE A 502 -5.91 -21.52 -7.74
C ILE A 502 -6.34 -20.15 -8.29
N ASP A 503 -5.78 -19.07 -7.74
CA ASP A 503 -6.09 -17.71 -8.21
C ASP A 503 -5.62 -17.54 -9.67
N GLU A 504 -4.41 -17.99 -10.02
CA GLU A 504 -3.87 -17.92 -11.39
C GLU A 504 -4.67 -18.77 -12.39
N LEU A 505 -5.19 -19.91 -11.96
CA LEU A 505 -6.08 -20.69 -12.80
C LEU A 505 -7.37 -19.91 -13.11
N ASN A 506 -7.97 -19.24 -12.12
CA ASN A 506 -9.15 -18.39 -12.34
C ASN A 506 -8.87 -17.25 -13.31
N HIS A 507 -7.68 -16.62 -13.22
CA HIS A 507 -7.24 -15.59 -14.16
C HIS A 507 -7.17 -16.14 -15.58
N SER A 508 -6.50 -17.28 -15.76
CA SER A 508 -6.37 -17.95 -17.08
C SER A 508 -7.73 -18.34 -17.68
N LEU A 509 -8.62 -18.96 -16.90
CA LEU A 509 -9.96 -19.35 -17.34
C LEU A 509 -10.82 -18.13 -17.73
N SER A 510 -10.70 -17.03 -16.99
CA SER A 510 -11.41 -15.79 -17.29
C SER A 510 -10.95 -15.16 -18.60
N GLY A 511 -9.63 -15.09 -18.80
CA GLY A 511 -9.05 -14.59 -20.04
C GLY A 511 -9.42 -15.44 -21.25
N THR A 512 -9.41 -16.78 -21.09
CA THR A 512 -9.87 -17.73 -22.10
C THR A 512 -11.34 -17.53 -22.46
N TYR A 513 -12.18 -17.30 -21.44
CA TYR A 513 -13.60 -17.00 -21.65
C TYR A 513 -13.79 -15.70 -22.45
N ILE A 514 -13.09 -14.62 -22.10
CA ILE A 514 -13.16 -13.33 -22.78
C ILE A 514 -12.68 -13.47 -24.24
N LEU A 515 -11.56 -14.16 -24.47
CA LEU A 515 -11.06 -14.43 -25.82
C LEU A 515 -12.06 -15.22 -26.67
N ASN A 516 -12.72 -16.23 -26.11
CA ASN A 516 -13.75 -16.99 -26.80
C ASN A 516 -14.99 -16.13 -27.15
N ILE A 517 -15.37 -15.13 -26.33
CA ILE A 517 -16.40 -14.15 -26.69
C ILE A 517 -15.93 -13.32 -27.90
N ILE A 518 -14.70 -12.77 -27.84
CA ILE A 518 -14.14 -11.97 -28.93
C ILE A 518 -14.16 -12.76 -30.25
N PHE A 519 -13.75 -14.02 -30.21
CA PHE A 519 -13.72 -14.88 -31.40
C PHE A 519 -15.11 -15.28 -31.89
N SER A 520 -16.10 -15.34 -30.99
CA SER A 520 -17.50 -15.59 -31.33
C SER A 520 -18.16 -14.38 -32.01
N GLU A 521 -17.90 -13.20 -31.50
CA GLU A 521 -18.42 -11.94 -32.05
C GLU A 521 -17.69 -11.50 -33.33
N ASN A 522 -16.38 -11.81 -33.43
CA ASN A 522 -15.51 -11.42 -34.54
C ASN A 522 -14.62 -12.61 -34.96
N PRO A 523 -15.14 -13.55 -35.80
CA PRO A 523 -14.43 -14.78 -36.16
C PRO A 523 -13.07 -14.56 -36.87
N GLU A 524 -12.89 -13.43 -37.57
CA GLU A 524 -11.63 -13.08 -38.23
C GLU A 524 -10.49 -12.81 -37.24
N MET A 525 -10.82 -12.42 -36.02
CA MET A 525 -9.82 -12.18 -34.95
C MET A 525 -9.16 -13.47 -34.49
N ARG A 526 -9.76 -14.63 -34.70
CA ARG A 526 -9.14 -15.92 -34.35
C ARG A 526 -7.89 -16.19 -35.20
N ASN A 527 -7.96 -15.99 -36.50
CA ASN A 527 -6.79 -16.19 -37.41
C ASN A 527 -5.68 -15.19 -37.09
N LYS A 528 -6.05 -13.96 -36.72
CA LYS A 528 -5.10 -12.96 -36.27
C LYS A 528 -4.44 -13.38 -34.96
N ALA A 529 -5.23 -13.87 -33.98
CA ALA A 529 -4.74 -14.38 -32.71
C ALA A 529 -3.76 -15.53 -32.85
N GLU A 530 -4.02 -16.49 -33.78
CA GLU A 530 -3.12 -17.60 -34.08
C GLU A 530 -1.74 -17.11 -34.55
N ASN A 531 -1.73 -16.15 -35.48
CA ASN A 531 -0.49 -15.58 -36.00
C ASN A 531 0.29 -14.78 -34.94
N GLU A 532 -0.41 -13.99 -34.14
CA GLU A 532 0.18 -13.20 -33.06
C GLU A 532 0.74 -14.10 -31.96
N ALA A 533 -0.01 -15.12 -31.53
CA ALA A 533 0.45 -16.07 -30.53
C ALA A 533 1.69 -16.85 -31.02
N ALA A 534 1.70 -17.30 -32.28
CA ALA A 534 2.86 -17.97 -32.86
C ALA A 534 4.11 -17.07 -32.89
N ALA A 535 3.94 -15.77 -33.09
CA ALA A 535 5.05 -14.81 -33.12
C ALA A 535 5.73 -14.64 -31.75
N PHE A 536 4.94 -14.45 -30.66
CA PHE A 536 5.52 -14.18 -29.34
C PHE A 536 5.91 -15.42 -28.55
N ILE A 537 5.28 -16.58 -28.81
CA ILE A 537 5.44 -17.75 -27.95
C ILE A 537 6.87 -18.33 -28.01
N GLN A 538 7.51 -18.30 -29.16
CA GLN A 538 8.87 -18.82 -29.33
C GLN A 538 9.91 -17.96 -28.62
N GLU A 539 9.76 -16.64 -28.65
CA GLU A 539 10.62 -15.72 -27.94
C GLU A 539 10.42 -15.85 -26.43
N TYR A 540 9.16 -15.95 -26.01
CA TYR A 540 8.83 -16.08 -24.62
C TYR A 540 9.35 -17.37 -23.99
N ILE A 541 9.14 -18.51 -24.62
CA ILE A 541 9.65 -19.80 -24.13
C ILE A 541 11.18 -19.78 -23.98
N LYS A 542 11.88 -19.14 -24.90
CA LYS A 542 13.33 -18.99 -24.77
C LYS A 542 13.71 -18.18 -23.53
N MET A 543 12.96 -17.15 -23.22
CA MET A 543 13.19 -16.33 -22.02
C MET A 543 12.90 -17.13 -20.74
N GLU A 544 11.85 -17.93 -20.69
CA GLU A 544 11.54 -18.79 -19.56
C GLU A 544 12.55 -19.94 -19.41
N ASP A 545 13.04 -20.51 -20.51
CA ASP A 545 14.15 -21.47 -20.45
C ASP A 545 15.43 -20.83 -19.86
N GLU A 546 15.75 -19.57 -20.22
CA GLU A 546 16.85 -18.81 -19.62
C GLU A 546 16.61 -18.56 -18.10
N LEU A 547 15.37 -18.33 -17.68
CA LEU A 547 15.01 -18.20 -16.26
C LEU A 547 15.23 -19.52 -15.52
N LEU A 548 14.81 -20.65 -16.09
CA LEU A 548 15.07 -21.97 -15.52
C LEU A 548 16.57 -22.29 -15.49
N ASP A 549 17.35 -21.88 -16.50
CA ASP A 549 18.81 -21.99 -16.48
C ASP A 549 19.42 -21.23 -15.30
N TRP A 550 18.91 -20.04 -15.02
CA TRP A 550 19.37 -19.25 -13.88
C TRP A 550 18.90 -19.85 -12.54
N ILE A 551 17.65 -20.33 -12.42
CA ILE A 551 17.14 -20.96 -11.18
C ILE A 551 18.01 -22.17 -10.79
N PHE A 552 18.37 -23.00 -11.76
CA PHE A 552 19.12 -24.25 -11.56
C PHE A 552 20.63 -24.14 -11.83
N GLU A 553 21.18 -22.93 -11.90
CA GLU A 553 22.60 -22.69 -12.16
C GLU A 553 23.52 -23.41 -11.13
N GLN A 554 23.08 -23.49 -9.86
CA GLN A 554 23.82 -24.14 -8.77
C GLN A 554 23.62 -25.66 -8.74
N GLY A 555 22.73 -26.20 -9.52
CA GLY A 555 22.39 -27.63 -9.60
C GLY A 555 20.89 -27.87 -9.66
N GLU A 556 20.52 -29.09 -10.00
CA GLU A 556 19.11 -29.54 -10.10
C GLU A 556 18.64 -30.21 -8.79
N LEU A 557 17.33 -30.18 -8.56
CA LEU A 557 16.66 -30.90 -7.48
C LEU A 557 16.49 -32.39 -7.82
N ASP A 558 16.30 -33.28 -6.82
CA ASP A 558 16.26 -34.72 -7.04
C ASP A 558 15.10 -35.19 -7.93
N HIS A 559 13.90 -34.65 -7.70
CA HIS A 559 12.65 -35.08 -8.37
C HIS A 559 12.07 -34.02 -9.33
N VAL A 560 12.71 -32.87 -9.46
CA VAL A 560 12.27 -31.77 -10.34
C VAL A 560 13.46 -31.29 -11.14
N LYS A 561 13.46 -31.63 -12.42
CA LYS A 561 14.54 -31.28 -13.34
C LYS A 561 14.15 -30.09 -14.24
N LYS A 562 15.12 -29.28 -14.61
CA LYS A 562 14.92 -28.16 -15.54
C LYS A 562 14.19 -28.59 -16.81
N LYS A 563 14.58 -29.73 -17.41
CA LYS A 563 13.92 -30.27 -18.62
C LYS A 563 12.44 -30.56 -18.38
N ASP A 564 12.10 -31.16 -17.22
CA ASP A 564 10.74 -31.58 -16.90
C ASP A 564 9.84 -30.33 -16.70
N LEU A 565 10.36 -29.30 -16.04
CA LEU A 565 9.67 -28.01 -15.88
C LEU A 565 9.47 -27.30 -17.24
N GLY A 566 10.49 -27.30 -18.09
CA GLY A 566 10.39 -26.73 -19.43
C GLY A 566 9.34 -27.44 -20.31
N ASN A 567 9.28 -28.79 -20.23
CA ASN A 567 8.25 -29.59 -20.90
C ASN A 567 6.86 -29.32 -20.31
N TYR A 568 6.78 -29.17 -19.00
CA TYR A 568 5.53 -28.87 -18.32
C TYR A 568 4.96 -27.49 -18.71
N MET A 569 5.79 -26.45 -18.81
CA MET A 569 5.35 -25.15 -19.33
C MET A 569 4.78 -25.27 -20.76
N ARG A 570 5.46 -26.02 -21.63
CA ARG A 570 5.00 -26.27 -23.00
C ARG A 570 3.69 -27.05 -23.02
N TYR A 571 3.51 -28.01 -22.13
CA TYR A 571 2.25 -28.74 -21.94
C TYR A 571 1.10 -27.81 -21.55
N ARG A 572 1.31 -26.93 -20.57
CA ARG A 572 0.32 -25.95 -20.13
C ARG A 572 -0.08 -25.01 -21.29
N LEU A 573 0.89 -24.51 -22.04
CA LEU A 573 0.63 -23.69 -23.23
C LEU A 573 -0.18 -24.45 -24.28
N ASN A 574 0.15 -25.70 -24.57
CA ASN A 574 -0.63 -26.53 -25.48
C ASN A 574 -2.09 -26.66 -25.05
N ASN A 575 -2.35 -26.80 -23.75
CA ASN A 575 -3.71 -26.88 -23.22
C ASN A 575 -4.47 -25.56 -23.39
N SER A 576 -3.85 -24.41 -23.08
CA SER A 576 -4.45 -23.10 -23.31
C SER A 576 -4.80 -22.85 -24.78
N PHE A 577 -3.92 -23.26 -25.71
CA PHE A 577 -4.20 -23.16 -27.14
C PHE A 577 -5.41 -24.05 -27.54
N LYS A 578 -5.51 -25.27 -27.00
CA LYS A 578 -6.65 -26.15 -27.24
C LYS A 578 -7.96 -25.53 -26.73
N ASP A 579 -7.95 -24.89 -25.55
CA ASP A 579 -9.13 -24.24 -24.96
C ASP A 579 -9.64 -23.07 -25.81
N LEU A 580 -8.74 -22.41 -26.54
CA LEU A 580 -9.04 -21.39 -27.54
C LEU A 580 -9.33 -21.97 -28.94
N LYS A 581 -9.26 -23.31 -29.10
CA LYS A 581 -9.36 -24.00 -30.39
C LYS A 581 -8.33 -23.52 -31.40
N LEU A 582 -7.13 -23.23 -30.92
CA LEU A 582 -5.94 -22.94 -31.71
C LEU A 582 -5.04 -24.19 -31.80
N PRO A 583 -4.23 -24.34 -32.84
CA PRO A 583 -3.32 -25.47 -32.94
C PRO A 583 -2.24 -25.42 -31.87
N PRO A 584 -1.95 -26.52 -31.15
CA PRO A 584 -0.95 -26.53 -30.10
C PRO A 584 0.46 -26.26 -30.67
N PRO A 585 1.26 -25.35 -30.06
CA PRO A 585 2.53 -24.92 -30.62
C PRO A 585 3.70 -25.89 -30.42
N PHE A 586 3.56 -26.92 -29.55
CA PHE A 586 4.64 -27.82 -29.21
C PHE A 586 4.24 -29.29 -29.39
N GLU A 587 5.16 -30.11 -29.89
CA GLU A 587 5.02 -31.55 -29.89
C GLU A 587 5.59 -32.13 -28.61
N LEU A 588 4.76 -32.83 -27.83
CA LEU A 588 5.10 -33.45 -26.56
C LEU A 588 4.53 -34.87 -26.52
N THR A 589 5.30 -35.80 -25.95
CA THR A 589 4.86 -37.16 -25.66
C THR A 589 4.34 -37.28 -24.21
N GLU A 590 3.64 -38.37 -23.92
CA GLU A 590 3.23 -38.67 -22.54
C GLU A 590 4.43 -38.82 -21.58
N GLU A 591 5.55 -39.35 -22.09
CA GLU A 591 6.78 -39.49 -21.29
C GLU A 591 7.44 -38.15 -20.94
N ASP A 592 7.26 -37.11 -21.77
CA ASP A 592 7.74 -35.75 -21.48
C ASP A 592 6.97 -35.07 -20.35
N ILE A 593 5.73 -35.45 -20.14
CA ILE A 593 4.80 -34.82 -19.18
C ILE A 593 4.76 -35.59 -17.86
N LYS A 594 4.90 -36.91 -17.90
CA LYS A 594 4.78 -37.81 -16.77
C LYS A 594 5.57 -37.40 -15.52
N PRO A 595 6.81 -36.89 -15.60
CA PRO A 595 7.57 -36.47 -14.43
C PRO A 595 6.90 -35.35 -13.61
N MET A 596 6.02 -34.55 -14.24
CA MET A 596 5.35 -33.41 -13.59
C MET A 596 3.88 -33.64 -13.25
N MET A 597 3.34 -34.85 -13.49
CA MET A 597 1.92 -35.15 -13.19
C MET A 597 1.60 -35.08 -11.71
N TRP A 598 2.58 -35.29 -10.82
CA TRP A 598 2.41 -35.10 -9.39
C TRP A 598 1.97 -33.67 -9.03
N PHE A 599 2.44 -32.68 -9.78
CA PHE A 599 2.10 -31.27 -9.56
C PHE A 599 0.65 -31.00 -10.01
N GLU A 600 0.22 -31.54 -11.15
CA GLU A 600 -1.18 -31.49 -11.59
C GLU A 600 -2.11 -32.11 -10.53
N GLU A 601 -1.73 -33.26 -9.96
CA GLU A 601 -2.47 -33.92 -8.87
C GLU A 601 -2.49 -33.07 -7.60
N GLU A 602 -1.40 -32.43 -7.21
CA GLU A 602 -1.28 -31.64 -6.00
C GLU A 602 -2.16 -30.38 -6.06
N VAL A 603 -2.12 -29.67 -7.19
CA VAL A 603 -2.78 -28.36 -7.36
C VAL A 603 -4.23 -28.52 -7.81
N PHE A 604 -4.51 -29.45 -8.73
CA PHE A 604 -5.79 -29.52 -9.44
C PHE A 604 -6.64 -30.76 -9.12
N SER A 605 -6.17 -31.75 -8.36
CA SER A 605 -6.97 -32.95 -8.04
C SER A 605 -8.26 -32.65 -7.26
N ASN A 606 -8.30 -31.56 -6.53
CA ASN A 606 -9.51 -31.10 -5.85
C ASN A 606 -10.52 -30.41 -6.78
N GLU A 607 -10.17 -30.16 -8.06
CA GLU A 607 -11.00 -29.46 -9.02
C GLU A 607 -11.78 -30.37 -9.97
N LEU A 608 -11.29 -31.59 -10.21
CA LEU A 608 -11.94 -32.54 -11.12
C LEU A 608 -13.32 -33.00 -10.63
N ASP A 609 -13.65 -32.73 -9.36
CA ASP A 609 -14.90 -33.15 -8.72
C ASP A 609 -15.84 -32.00 -8.36
N ASP A 610 -15.84 -30.88 -9.08
CA ASP A 610 -16.82 -29.80 -8.84
C ASP A 610 -16.24 -28.44 -8.43
N PHE A 611 -15.43 -27.87 -9.32
CA PHE A 611 -15.00 -26.47 -9.23
C PHE A 611 -16.16 -25.48 -8.97
N PHE A 612 -17.36 -25.84 -9.38
CA PHE A 612 -18.59 -25.05 -9.20
C PHE A 612 -19.49 -25.50 -8.04
N ALA A 613 -19.23 -26.64 -7.39
CA ALA A 613 -20.15 -27.23 -6.42
C ALA A 613 -19.58 -27.50 -5.01
N LYS A 614 -18.27 -27.49 -4.77
CA LYS A 614 -17.72 -27.72 -3.42
C LYS A 614 -16.70 -26.67 -3.02
N ARG A 615 -16.81 -26.18 -1.78
CA ARG A 615 -15.75 -25.41 -1.12
C ARG A 615 -14.48 -26.26 -1.04
N PRO A 616 -13.28 -25.72 -1.31
CA PRO A 616 -12.02 -26.40 -0.99
C PRO A 616 -12.01 -26.79 0.48
N VAL A 617 -11.81 -28.05 0.78
CA VAL A 617 -11.90 -28.61 2.14
C VAL A 617 -10.81 -28.08 3.07
N ALA A 618 -9.77 -27.42 2.53
CA ALA A 618 -8.64 -26.87 3.28
C ALA A 618 -8.90 -25.46 3.87
N TYR A 619 -9.96 -24.74 3.44
CA TYR A 619 -10.30 -23.43 3.97
C TYR A 619 -11.78 -23.36 4.33
N THR A 620 -12.15 -23.91 5.46
CA THR A 620 -13.49 -23.72 6.04
C THR A 620 -13.48 -22.45 6.90
N LYS A 621 -13.88 -21.31 6.35
CA LYS A 621 -14.52 -20.28 7.16
C LYS A 621 -15.76 -20.91 7.79
N HIS A 622 -15.90 -20.82 9.10
CA HIS A 622 -17.14 -21.13 9.79
C HIS A 622 -18.19 -20.05 9.46
N ASP A 623 -18.72 -20.06 8.24
CA ASP A 623 -19.93 -19.34 7.90
C ASP A 623 -21.11 -20.27 8.16
N LYS A 624 -21.68 -20.16 9.34
CA LYS A 624 -23.08 -20.49 9.52
C LYS A 624 -23.88 -19.38 8.81
N SER A 625 -24.20 -19.58 7.55
CA SER A 625 -25.27 -18.80 6.93
C SER A 625 -26.58 -19.24 7.60
N ILE A 626 -27.08 -18.45 8.49
CA ILE A 626 -28.43 -18.60 9.04
C ILE A 626 -29.39 -18.21 7.90
N THR A 627 -30.09 -19.16 7.33
CA THR A 627 -31.17 -18.90 6.38
C THR A 627 -32.44 -18.55 7.14
N ALA A 628 -33.41 -17.89 6.47
CA ALA A 628 -34.69 -17.55 7.09
C ALA A 628 -35.44 -18.78 7.68
N ASN A 629 -35.11 -20.01 7.25
CA ASN A 629 -35.65 -21.25 7.78
C ASN A 629 -35.01 -21.74 9.10
N ASP A 630 -33.91 -21.10 9.54
CA ASP A 630 -33.25 -21.43 10.80
C ASP A 630 -33.76 -20.53 11.95
N LEU A 631 -34.68 -19.61 11.67
CA LEU A 631 -35.21 -18.64 12.63
C LEU A 631 -36.65 -18.95 13.09
N PHE A 632 -37.29 -20.08 12.63
CA PHE A 632 -38.62 -20.49 13.05
C PHE A 632 -38.66 -21.98 13.38
#